data_db4bd49c7ccc6703f80a7e95bd509163
#
_entry.id   db4bd49c7ccc6703f80a7e95bd509163
#
_cell.length_a   1.000
_cell.length_b   1.000
_cell.length_c   1.000
_cell.angle_alpha   90.00
_cell.angle_beta   90.00
_cell.angle_gamma   90.00
#
_symmetry.space_group_name_H-M   'P 1'
#
loop_
_entity.id
_entity.type
_entity.pdbx_description
1 polymer ?
#
loop_
_entity_poly.entity_id
_entity_poly.type
_entity_poly.pdbx_seq_one_letter_code
_entity_poly.pdbx_strand_id
1 'polypeptide(L)'
;AGHRPGVITKIGLKTFIDPRLEGAKMNERTKEDLVELINMDGEEWLRYKSFPLDIALIRGTYADEDGNCSMCKEAATLDSISIAQAVKNSGGKVILQVEKVVERGSLKPMDVKIPGIYVDAIVVADPENHWQTYSDPYNPSFCGEIRVPVDSIEPMPLNARKVVCRRAAMELDPSA
;
A
#
# COMPACT_ATOMS: atom_id res chain seq x y z
N ALA A 1 -5.09 12.46 -1.92
CA ALA A 1 -5.76 12.83 -3.15
C ALA A 1 -7.09 13.53 -2.86
N GLY A 2 -7.78 14.03 -3.86
CA GLY A 2 -9.08 14.66 -3.73
C GLY A 2 -9.10 16.11 -3.22
N HIS A 3 -8.30 16.46 -2.23
CA HIS A 3 -8.20 17.83 -1.69
C HIS A 3 -6.92 18.57 -2.08
N ARG A 4 -6.06 17.94 -2.85
CA ARG A 4 -4.82 18.55 -3.33
C ARG A 4 -4.70 18.41 -4.85
N PRO A 5 -4.12 19.39 -5.52
CA PRO A 5 -3.96 19.34 -6.98
C PRO A 5 -2.93 18.31 -7.46
N GLY A 6 -2.33 17.58 -6.54
CA GLY A 6 -1.33 16.55 -6.77
C GLY A 6 -0.26 16.53 -5.71
N VAL A 7 0.79 15.74 -5.95
CA VAL A 7 1.97 15.63 -5.10
C VAL A 7 3.16 16.22 -5.85
N ILE A 8 3.91 17.09 -5.19
CA ILE A 8 5.12 17.72 -5.74
C ILE A 8 6.33 17.07 -5.05
N THR A 9 7.26 16.55 -5.83
CA THR A 9 8.44 15.85 -5.32
C THR A 9 9.54 15.80 -6.39
N LYS A 10 10.79 15.58 -5.97
CA LYS A 10 11.92 15.31 -6.89
C LYS A 10 12.04 13.82 -7.25
N ILE A 11 11.29 12.94 -6.55
CA ILE A 11 11.29 11.50 -6.80
C ILE A 11 10.73 11.22 -8.20
N GLY A 12 11.50 10.52 -9.01
CA GLY A 12 11.15 10.20 -10.39
C GLY A 12 11.85 11.06 -11.45
N LEU A 13 12.50 12.17 -11.08
CA LEU A 13 13.33 12.94 -12.02
C LEU A 13 14.42 12.06 -12.65
N LYS A 14 14.60 12.20 -13.97
CA LYS A 14 15.57 11.43 -14.78
C LYS A 14 15.31 9.92 -14.83
N THR A 15 14.14 9.48 -14.42
CA THR A 15 13.67 8.08 -14.59
C THR A 15 12.60 8.01 -15.69
N PHE A 16 12.09 6.82 -16.00
CA PHE A 16 11.00 6.63 -16.98
C PHE A 16 9.72 7.41 -16.64
N ILE A 17 9.56 7.89 -15.41
CA ILE A 17 8.43 8.72 -14.97
C ILE A 17 8.58 10.16 -15.44
N ASP A 18 9.82 10.62 -15.64
CA ASP A 18 10.10 11.99 -16.06
C ASP A 18 9.44 12.27 -17.43
N PRO A 19 8.61 13.33 -17.54
CA PRO A 19 7.93 13.66 -18.80
C PRO A 19 8.84 13.87 -20.00
N ARG A 20 10.09 14.21 -19.77
CA ARG A 20 11.11 14.37 -20.83
C ARG A 20 11.59 13.03 -21.41
N LEU A 21 11.33 11.91 -20.74
CA LEU A 21 11.66 10.57 -21.18
C LEU A 21 10.38 9.85 -21.63
N GLU A 22 9.72 9.15 -20.72
CA GLU A 22 8.51 8.36 -21.05
C GLU A 22 7.25 8.86 -20.35
N GLY A 23 7.37 9.71 -19.31
CA GLY A 23 6.23 10.26 -18.56
C GLY A 23 5.36 9.18 -17.91
N ALA A 24 5.97 8.05 -17.51
CA ALA A 24 5.31 6.85 -16.97
C ALA A 24 4.34 6.15 -17.95
N LYS A 25 4.44 6.41 -19.25
CA LYS A 25 3.58 5.80 -20.29
C LYS A 25 4.14 4.44 -20.71
N MET A 26 3.88 3.40 -19.91
CA MET A 26 4.44 2.06 -20.10
C MET A 26 3.70 1.21 -21.15
N ASN A 27 2.60 1.69 -21.70
CA ASN A 27 1.82 0.96 -22.69
C ASN A 27 1.02 1.92 -23.59
N GLU A 28 0.50 1.41 -24.68
CA GLU A 28 -0.25 2.20 -25.69
C GLU A 28 -1.58 2.80 -25.17
N ARG A 29 -2.13 2.26 -24.07
CA ARG A 29 -3.38 2.76 -23.48
C ARG A 29 -3.18 4.00 -22.65
N THR A 30 -2.01 4.19 -22.06
CA THR A 30 -1.69 5.35 -21.23
C THR A 30 -1.42 6.57 -22.12
N LYS A 31 -2.43 7.41 -22.32
CA LYS A 31 -2.36 8.60 -23.19
C LYS A 31 -2.20 9.90 -22.41
N GLU A 32 -2.80 9.98 -21.22
CA GLU A 32 -2.84 11.18 -20.41
C GLU A 32 -1.50 11.48 -19.75
N ASP A 33 -1.19 12.77 -19.63
CA ASP A 33 -0.03 13.27 -18.90
C ASP A 33 -0.40 13.45 -17.43
N LEU A 34 -0.15 12.41 -16.62
CA LEU A 34 -0.40 12.43 -15.16
C LEU A 34 0.74 13.02 -14.36
N VAL A 35 1.89 13.26 -14.99
CA VAL A 35 3.09 13.84 -14.37
C VAL A 35 3.52 15.05 -15.17
N GLU A 36 3.83 16.13 -14.47
CA GLU A 36 4.33 17.38 -15.05
C GLU A 36 5.69 17.73 -14.48
N LEU A 37 6.58 18.24 -15.31
CA LEU A 37 7.80 18.90 -14.85
C LEU A 37 7.47 20.35 -14.52
N ILE A 38 7.79 20.78 -13.32
CA ILE A 38 7.59 22.16 -12.86
C ILE A 38 8.90 22.73 -12.34
N ASN A 39 9.08 24.05 -12.44
CA ASN A 39 10.18 24.75 -11.82
C ASN A 39 9.66 25.54 -10.62
N MET A 40 10.29 25.38 -9.48
CA MET A 40 10.00 26.11 -8.25
C MET A 40 11.32 26.60 -7.67
N ASP A 41 11.45 27.90 -7.50
CA ASP A 41 12.65 28.55 -6.92
C ASP A 41 13.97 28.19 -7.65
N GLY A 42 13.88 28.00 -8.97
CA GLY A 42 15.03 27.64 -9.79
C GLY A 42 15.38 26.14 -9.81
N GLU A 43 14.62 25.32 -9.13
CA GLU A 43 14.80 23.88 -9.08
C GLU A 43 13.70 23.11 -9.82
N GLU A 44 14.07 21.99 -10.42
CA GLU A 44 13.14 21.10 -11.11
C GLU A 44 12.43 20.17 -10.13
N TRP A 45 11.10 20.03 -10.29
CA TRP A 45 10.24 19.15 -9.54
C TRP A 45 9.28 18.44 -10.47
N LEU A 46 8.79 17.28 -10.04
CA LEU A 46 7.67 16.59 -10.66
C LEU A 46 6.40 16.86 -9.86
N ARG A 47 5.32 17.21 -10.57
CA ARG A 47 3.98 17.23 -10.03
C ARG A 47 3.21 16.02 -10.54
N TYR A 48 2.86 15.14 -9.64
CA TYR A 48 1.94 14.02 -9.90
C TYR A 48 0.52 14.52 -9.72
N LYS A 49 -0.24 14.57 -10.81
CA LYS A 49 -1.64 15.06 -10.79
C LYS A 49 -2.52 14.11 -9.98
N SER A 50 -3.46 14.66 -9.21
CA SER A 50 -4.52 13.84 -8.62
C SER A 50 -5.54 13.45 -9.69
N PHE A 51 -6.15 12.29 -9.51
CA PHE A 51 -7.25 11.81 -10.35
C PHE A 51 -8.34 11.20 -9.46
N PRO A 52 -9.60 11.18 -9.89
CA PRO A 52 -10.69 10.60 -9.12
C PRO A 52 -10.54 9.09 -9.03
N LEU A 53 -11.04 8.53 -7.92
CA LEU A 53 -11.07 7.10 -7.65
C LEU A 53 -12.51 6.70 -7.32
N ASP A 54 -13.06 5.72 -8.03
CA ASP A 54 -14.45 5.31 -7.89
C ASP A 54 -14.64 4.27 -6.78
N ILE A 55 -13.74 3.28 -6.69
CA ILE A 55 -13.86 2.16 -5.77
C ILE A 55 -12.49 1.84 -5.16
N ALA A 56 -12.48 1.58 -3.85
CA ALA A 56 -11.37 0.92 -3.16
C ALA A 56 -11.80 -0.47 -2.72
N LEU A 57 -10.97 -1.47 -3.03
CA LEU A 57 -11.05 -2.80 -2.49
C LEU A 57 -9.87 -2.95 -1.52
N ILE A 58 -10.16 -3.04 -0.23
CA ILE A 58 -9.14 -3.07 0.81
C ILE A 58 -9.31 -4.34 1.62
N ARG A 59 -8.20 -5.02 1.86
CA ARG A 59 -8.17 -6.17 2.74
C ARG A 59 -7.84 -5.72 4.16
N GLY A 60 -8.49 -6.31 5.15
CA GLY A 60 -8.21 -6.12 6.57
C GLY A 60 -8.43 -7.42 7.33
N THR A 61 -8.13 -7.43 8.63
CA THR A 61 -8.27 -8.65 9.44
C THR A 61 -9.69 -8.77 10.01
N TYR A 62 -10.07 -7.85 10.86
CA TYR A 62 -11.39 -7.82 11.48
C TYR A 62 -12.05 -6.47 11.27
N ALA A 63 -13.34 -6.45 11.01
CA ALA A 63 -14.13 -5.24 11.06
C ALA A 63 -15.19 -5.36 12.16
N ASP A 64 -15.51 -4.26 12.83
CA ASP A 64 -16.71 -4.22 13.67
C ASP A 64 -17.95 -3.84 12.85
N GLU A 65 -19.11 -3.89 13.47
CA GLU A 65 -20.40 -3.57 12.83
C GLU A 65 -20.49 -2.11 12.34
N ASP A 66 -19.66 -1.21 12.85
CA ASP A 66 -19.58 0.18 12.40
C ASP A 66 -18.55 0.36 11.26
N GLY A 67 -17.87 -0.71 10.84
CA GLY A 67 -16.87 -0.67 9.77
C GLY A 67 -15.47 -0.29 10.23
N ASN A 68 -15.21 -0.13 11.53
CA ASN A 68 -13.86 0.06 12.02
C ASN A 68 -13.05 -1.22 11.77
N CYS A 69 -11.91 -1.08 11.10
CA CYS A 69 -11.14 -2.24 10.65
C CYS A 69 -9.75 -2.30 11.28
N SER A 70 -9.41 -3.45 11.84
CA SER A 70 -8.07 -3.79 12.28
C SER A 70 -7.29 -4.51 11.18
N MET A 71 -5.96 -4.41 11.26
CA MET A 71 -5.05 -5.06 10.32
C MET A 71 -3.97 -5.86 11.07
N CYS A 72 -4.36 -6.48 12.18
CA CYS A 72 -3.42 -7.14 13.09
C CYS A 72 -2.77 -8.40 12.51
N LYS A 73 -3.42 -9.08 11.55
CA LYS A 73 -2.85 -10.23 10.85
C LYS A 73 -2.29 -9.90 9.47
N GLU A 74 -2.34 -8.64 9.06
CA GLU A 74 -1.79 -8.23 7.78
C GLU A 74 -0.26 -8.17 7.84
N ALA A 75 0.40 -8.59 6.76
CA ALA A 75 1.86 -8.47 6.65
C ALA A 75 2.32 -7.01 6.65
N ALA A 76 1.50 -6.10 6.16
CA ALA A 76 1.73 -4.66 6.20
C ALA A 76 0.41 -3.89 6.03
N THR A 77 0.31 -2.70 6.61
CA THR A 77 -0.86 -1.83 6.42
C THR A 77 -0.86 -1.09 5.10
N LEU A 78 0.33 -0.94 4.49
CA LEU A 78 0.54 -0.24 3.23
C LEU A 78 -0.19 1.12 3.17
N ASP A 79 -0.73 1.46 2.01
CA ASP A 79 -1.45 2.71 1.76
C ASP A 79 -2.97 2.59 2.00
N SER A 80 -3.44 1.57 2.72
CA SER A 80 -4.86 1.26 2.87
C SER A 80 -5.70 2.45 3.34
N ILE A 81 -5.26 3.15 4.39
CA ILE A 81 -5.97 4.34 4.88
C ILE A 81 -5.93 5.49 3.88
N SER A 82 -4.81 5.70 3.21
CA SER A 82 -4.66 6.76 2.21
C SER A 82 -5.54 6.49 0.99
N ILE A 83 -5.67 5.24 0.57
CA ILE A 83 -6.57 4.81 -0.51
C ILE A 83 -8.02 5.03 -0.11
N ALA A 84 -8.43 4.61 1.10
CA ALA A 84 -9.77 4.82 1.60
C ALA A 84 -10.16 6.31 1.61
N GLN A 85 -9.27 7.16 2.13
CA GLN A 85 -9.46 8.62 2.13
C GLN A 85 -9.54 9.20 0.72
N ALA A 86 -8.67 8.77 -0.19
CA ALA A 86 -8.66 9.26 -1.56
C ALA A 86 -9.96 8.93 -2.30
N VAL A 87 -10.46 7.71 -2.12
CA VAL A 87 -11.74 7.27 -2.72
C VAL A 87 -12.91 8.04 -2.14
N LYS A 88 -12.99 8.20 -0.81
CA LYS A 88 -14.06 8.98 -0.18
C LYS A 88 -14.02 10.44 -0.62
N ASN A 89 -12.84 11.04 -0.72
CA ASN A 89 -12.67 12.41 -1.21
C ASN A 89 -13.05 12.56 -2.69
N SER A 90 -13.03 11.48 -3.45
CA SER A 90 -13.49 11.43 -4.85
C SER A 90 -15.00 11.15 -4.99
N GLY A 91 -15.71 10.90 -3.87
CA GLY A 91 -17.12 10.51 -3.88
C GLY A 91 -17.35 9.02 -4.17
N GLY A 92 -16.30 8.23 -4.17
CA GLY A 92 -16.32 6.79 -4.45
C GLY A 92 -16.71 5.93 -3.24
N LYS A 93 -16.61 4.62 -3.41
CA LYS A 93 -17.00 3.59 -2.45
C LYS A 93 -15.81 2.78 -1.94
N VAL A 94 -15.78 2.53 -0.65
CA VAL A 94 -14.76 1.71 0.01
C VAL A 94 -15.38 0.41 0.47
N ILE A 95 -14.86 -0.70 -0.04
CA ILE A 95 -15.28 -2.06 0.29
C ILE A 95 -14.14 -2.74 1.02
N LEU A 96 -14.41 -3.20 2.25
CA LEU A 96 -13.46 -3.99 3.02
C LEU A 96 -13.72 -5.47 2.82
N GLN A 97 -12.67 -6.24 2.54
CA GLN A 97 -12.67 -7.69 2.66
C GLN A 97 -11.99 -8.06 3.99
N VAL A 98 -12.69 -8.80 4.84
CA VAL A 98 -12.22 -9.17 6.18
C VAL A 98 -12.39 -10.67 6.45
N GLU A 99 -11.62 -11.17 7.41
CA GLU A 99 -11.75 -12.54 7.90
C GLU A 99 -13.05 -12.73 8.71
N LYS A 100 -13.43 -11.69 9.47
CA LYS A 100 -14.59 -11.77 10.36
C LYS A 100 -15.13 -10.38 10.71
N VAL A 101 -16.46 -10.28 10.86
CA VAL A 101 -17.10 -9.15 11.52
C VAL A 101 -17.25 -9.47 13.01
N VAL A 102 -16.87 -8.51 13.86
CA VAL A 102 -16.93 -8.61 15.32
C VAL A 102 -17.93 -7.60 15.89
N GLU A 103 -18.29 -7.77 17.15
CA GLU A 103 -19.24 -6.89 17.84
C GLU A 103 -18.74 -5.44 17.86
N ARG A 104 -19.69 -4.52 17.74
CA ARG A 104 -19.46 -3.07 17.81
C ARG A 104 -18.62 -2.68 19.04
N GLY A 105 -17.55 -1.92 18.80
CA GLY A 105 -16.69 -1.41 19.85
C GLY A 105 -15.79 -2.45 20.53
N SER A 106 -15.77 -3.70 20.03
CA SER A 106 -14.90 -4.76 20.58
C SER A 106 -13.43 -4.62 20.15
N LEU A 107 -13.16 -3.88 19.08
CA LEU A 107 -11.80 -3.62 18.63
C LEU A 107 -11.12 -2.58 19.53
N LYS A 108 -9.85 -2.80 19.86
CA LYS A 108 -9.06 -1.78 20.54
C LYS A 108 -8.88 -0.57 19.61
N PRO A 109 -9.16 0.66 20.06
CA PRO A 109 -9.04 1.85 19.21
C PRO A 109 -7.67 2.02 18.54
N MET A 110 -6.58 1.64 19.22
CA MET A 110 -5.22 1.71 18.67
C MET A 110 -4.97 0.72 17.51
N ASP A 111 -5.72 -0.37 17.47
CA ASP A 111 -5.60 -1.40 16.44
C ASP A 111 -6.45 -1.08 15.21
N VAL A 112 -7.36 -0.12 15.30
CA VAL A 112 -8.16 0.36 14.18
C VAL A 112 -7.26 1.13 13.22
N LYS A 113 -7.05 0.58 12.02
CA LYS A 113 -6.24 1.20 10.96
C LYS A 113 -7.10 1.90 9.92
N ILE A 114 -8.33 1.46 9.74
CA ILE A 114 -9.31 2.09 8.85
C ILE A 114 -10.55 2.38 9.67
N PRO A 115 -10.82 3.67 10.00
CA PRO A 115 -12.05 4.08 10.66
C PRO A 115 -13.28 3.80 9.80
N GLY A 116 -14.37 3.36 10.44
CA GLY A 116 -15.63 3.01 9.79
C GLY A 116 -16.25 4.13 8.96
N ILE A 117 -15.96 5.39 9.30
CA ILE A 117 -16.42 6.56 8.53
C ILE A 117 -16.02 6.52 7.04
N TYR A 118 -14.96 5.78 6.71
CA TYR A 118 -14.52 5.62 5.32
C TYR A 118 -15.14 4.41 4.63
N VAL A 119 -15.80 3.51 5.36
CA VAL A 119 -16.24 2.20 4.86
C VAL A 119 -17.70 2.26 4.41
N ASP A 120 -17.96 1.77 3.21
CA ASP A 120 -19.32 1.68 2.66
C ASP A 120 -19.87 0.26 2.70
N ALA A 121 -19.00 -0.75 2.62
CA ALA A 121 -19.41 -2.16 2.65
C ALA A 121 -18.34 -3.05 3.23
N ILE A 122 -18.75 -4.16 3.84
CA ILE A 122 -17.87 -5.19 4.39
C ILE A 122 -18.22 -6.52 3.73
N VAL A 123 -17.20 -7.24 3.29
CA VAL A 123 -17.30 -8.59 2.76
C VAL A 123 -16.49 -9.52 3.66
N VAL A 124 -17.14 -10.54 4.19
CA VAL A 124 -16.45 -11.62 4.90
C VAL A 124 -16.02 -12.64 3.86
N ALA A 125 -14.73 -12.88 3.76
CA ALA A 125 -14.17 -13.82 2.80
C ALA A 125 -13.94 -15.19 3.43
N ASP A 126 -14.14 -16.24 2.64
CA ASP A 126 -13.71 -17.58 3.02
C ASP A 126 -12.17 -17.61 3.14
N PRO A 127 -11.60 -18.43 4.05
CA PRO A 127 -10.15 -18.46 4.29
C PRO A 127 -9.33 -18.71 3.03
N GLU A 128 -9.83 -19.51 2.10
CA GLU A 128 -9.17 -19.79 0.81
C GLU A 128 -9.07 -18.59 -0.12
N ASN A 129 -9.91 -17.56 0.10
CA ASN A 129 -9.95 -16.32 -0.66
C ASN A 129 -9.40 -15.12 0.13
N HIS A 130 -8.78 -15.37 1.30
CA HIS A 130 -8.29 -14.33 2.21
C HIS A 130 -6.81 -14.52 2.55
N TRP A 131 -5.98 -14.68 1.54
CA TRP A 131 -4.55 -14.89 1.71
C TRP A 131 -3.84 -13.62 2.23
N GLN A 132 -2.92 -13.80 3.15
CA GLN A 132 -2.16 -12.70 3.76
C GLN A 132 -1.21 -12.04 2.77
N THR A 133 -0.58 -12.83 1.90
CA THR A 133 0.32 -12.36 0.85
C THR A 133 -0.02 -13.05 -0.47
N TYR A 134 0.66 -12.66 -1.53
CA TYR A 134 0.52 -13.31 -2.85
C TYR A 134 0.83 -14.83 -2.82
N SER A 135 1.73 -15.25 -1.95
CA SER A 135 2.23 -16.64 -1.91
C SER A 135 1.79 -17.45 -0.68
N ASP A 136 1.34 -16.77 0.37
CA ASP A 136 1.08 -17.42 1.65
C ASP A 136 -0.33 -17.10 2.16
N PRO A 137 -1.12 -18.13 2.49
CA PRO A 137 -2.44 -17.93 3.09
C PRO A 137 -2.34 -17.22 4.43
N TYR A 138 -1.44 -17.67 5.30
CA TYR A 138 -1.13 -17.01 6.57
C TYR A 138 0.25 -17.43 7.11
N ASN A 139 1.03 -16.45 7.55
CA ASN A 139 2.27 -16.67 8.27
C ASN A 139 2.35 -15.67 9.44
N PRO A 140 2.29 -16.13 10.70
CA PRO A 140 2.25 -15.27 11.87
C PRO A 140 3.54 -14.46 12.08
N SER A 141 4.65 -14.83 11.44
CA SER A 141 5.87 -14.04 11.50
C SER A 141 5.80 -12.76 10.68
N PHE A 142 4.95 -12.72 9.65
CA PHE A 142 4.80 -11.54 8.78
C PHE A 142 4.05 -10.39 9.46
N CYS A 143 3.18 -10.69 10.42
CA CYS A 143 2.47 -9.68 11.20
C CYS A 143 3.08 -9.44 12.59
N GLY A 144 4.15 -10.15 12.93
CA GLY A 144 4.83 -10.00 14.22
C GLY A 144 4.15 -10.72 15.39
N GLU A 145 3.18 -11.59 15.12
CA GLU A 145 2.54 -12.44 16.16
C GLU A 145 3.56 -13.40 16.77
N ILE A 146 4.47 -13.91 15.96
CA ILE A 146 5.64 -14.66 16.42
C ILE A 146 6.92 -14.04 15.83
N ARG A 147 8.03 -14.26 16.53
CA ARG A 147 9.37 -13.93 16.04
C ARG A 147 10.10 -15.18 15.63
N VAL A 148 10.68 -15.17 14.44
CA VAL A 148 11.49 -16.27 13.92
C VAL A 148 12.96 -15.89 14.09
N PRO A 149 13.79 -16.74 14.73
CA PRO A 149 15.22 -16.51 14.83
C PRO A 149 15.85 -16.40 13.44
N VAL A 150 16.75 -15.43 13.27
CA VAL A 150 17.40 -15.19 11.95
C VAL A 150 18.13 -16.43 11.45
N ASP A 151 18.75 -17.18 12.36
CA ASP A 151 19.51 -18.39 12.04
C ASP A 151 18.64 -19.56 11.55
N SER A 152 17.32 -19.49 11.79
CA SER A 152 16.36 -20.50 11.30
C SER A 152 15.84 -20.21 9.89
N ILE A 153 16.16 -19.05 9.33
CA ILE A 153 15.73 -18.67 7.99
C ILE A 153 16.65 -19.29 6.96
N GLU A 154 16.11 -20.15 6.12
CA GLU A 154 16.90 -20.77 5.06
C GLU A 154 17.44 -19.70 4.10
N PRO A 155 18.74 -19.73 3.77
CA PRO A 155 19.31 -18.82 2.81
C PRO A 155 18.67 -18.99 1.43
N MET A 156 18.24 -17.88 0.83
CA MET A 156 17.74 -17.88 -0.54
C MET A 156 18.70 -18.61 -1.49
N PRO A 157 18.22 -19.48 -2.39
CA PRO A 157 19.05 -20.14 -3.39
C PRO A 157 19.75 -19.11 -4.30
N LEU A 158 20.90 -19.49 -4.86
CA LEU A 158 21.65 -18.59 -5.74
C LEU A 158 20.86 -18.34 -7.04
N ASN A 159 20.39 -17.14 -7.18
CA ASN A 159 19.69 -16.66 -8.37
C ASN A 159 19.97 -15.15 -8.56
N ALA A 160 19.45 -14.55 -9.62
CA ALA A 160 19.64 -13.12 -9.90
C ALA A 160 19.22 -12.22 -8.73
N ARG A 161 18.11 -12.55 -8.07
CA ARG A 161 17.62 -11.78 -6.89
C ARG A 161 18.60 -11.83 -5.72
N LYS A 162 19.19 -13.01 -5.43
CA LYS A 162 20.21 -13.14 -4.39
C LYS A 162 21.47 -12.33 -4.71
N VAL A 163 21.88 -12.30 -5.97
CA VAL A 163 23.05 -11.50 -6.41
C VAL A 163 22.79 -10.02 -6.21
N VAL A 164 21.59 -9.54 -6.60
CA VAL A 164 21.16 -8.15 -6.38
C VAL A 164 21.18 -7.80 -4.89
N CYS A 165 20.57 -8.65 -4.06
CA CYS A 165 20.52 -8.43 -2.60
C CYS A 165 21.92 -8.41 -1.98
N ARG A 166 22.83 -9.31 -2.41
CA ARG A 166 24.23 -9.29 -1.94
C ARG A 166 24.96 -8.01 -2.32
N ARG A 167 24.77 -7.55 -3.56
CA ARG A 167 25.39 -6.30 -3.99
C ARG A 167 24.84 -5.11 -3.19
N ALA A 168 23.53 -5.05 -2.99
CA ALA A 168 22.92 -4.00 -2.18
C ALA A 168 23.38 -4.02 -0.72
N ALA A 169 23.55 -5.21 -0.13
CA ALA A 169 24.03 -5.36 1.25
C ALA A 169 25.46 -4.81 1.45
N MET A 170 26.28 -4.76 0.40
CA MET A 170 27.63 -4.17 0.47
C MET A 170 27.63 -2.63 0.59
N GLU A 171 26.50 -1.99 0.32
CA GLU A 171 26.33 -0.54 0.47
C GLU A 171 25.83 -0.16 1.89
N LEU A 172 25.45 -1.15 2.72
CA LEU A 172 25.03 -0.89 4.09
C LEU A 172 26.25 -0.55 4.95
N ASP A 173 26.15 0.54 5.70
CA ASP A 173 27.15 0.89 6.72
C ASP A 173 26.92 0.02 7.96
N PRO A 174 27.91 -0.80 8.38
CA PRO A 174 27.77 -1.65 9.55
C PRO A 174 27.61 -0.89 10.87
N SER A 175 27.88 0.42 10.85
CA SER A 175 27.77 1.30 12.02
C SER A 175 26.45 2.08 12.10
N ALA A 176 25.55 1.90 11.12
CA ALA A 176 24.27 2.60 11.04
C ALA A 176 23.17 1.97 11.91
#